data_3deb7d1ae77ca554c070035b728e8d5b
#
_entry.id   3deb7d1ae77ca554c070035b728e8d5b
#
_cell.length_a   1.000
_cell.length_b   1.000
_cell.length_c   1.000
_cell.angle_alpha   90.00
_cell.angle_beta   90.00
_cell.angle_gamma   90.00
#
_symmetry.space_group_name_H-M   'P 1'
#
loop_
_entity.id
_entity.type
_entity.pdbx_description
1 polymer ?
#
loop_
_entity_poly.entity_id
_entity_poly.type
_entity_poly.pdbx_seq_one_letter_code
_entity_poly.pdbx_strand_id
1 'polypeptide(L)'
;MDFLHIANNRQSCRSYDEGRPVEKEKLDAVLEAARLAPSACNGQPYKLTVCTGDTAKAVAAATMGMGMNKFASQAPVMVVISEMPYIKSAALGAKLKGNDYRSIDIGIVAAYLTAEATAQGLDSCILGWLDDSKIRSLCDLEHPVRLVICLGYAKENDPLRTKKRKDMSTLVAFKD
;
A
#
# COMPACT_ATOMS: atom_id res chain seq x y z
N MET A 1 16.54 -12.91 3.98
CA MET A 1 15.29 -13.52 3.46
C MET A 1 15.27 -13.25 1.97
N ASP A 2 15.05 -14.27 1.12
CA ASP A 2 14.96 -14.04 -0.32
C ASP A 2 13.58 -13.49 -0.74
N PHE A 3 13.49 -12.92 -1.94
CA PHE A 3 12.27 -12.27 -2.40
C PHE A 3 11.11 -13.26 -2.62
N LEU A 4 11.38 -14.50 -3.04
CA LEU A 4 10.34 -15.51 -3.21
C LEU A 4 9.70 -15.89 -1.87
N HIS A 5 10.50 -15.94 -0.80
CA HIS A 5 9.97 -16.14 0.54
C HIS A 5 9.03 -15.00 0.93
N ILE A 6 9.44 -13.73 0.72
CA ILE A 6 8.59 -12.56 0.97
C ILE A 6 7.30 -12.64 0.14
N ALA A 7 7.40 -12.90 -1.16
CA ALA A 7 6.25 -13.00 -2.05
C ALA A 7 5.27 -14.11 -1.65
N ASN A 8 5.78 -15.22 -1.11
CA ASN A 8 4.95 -16.31 -0.62
C ASN A 8 4.27 -15.99 0.71
N ASN A 9 4.89 -15.23 1.58
CA ASN A 9 4.34 -14.91 2.91
C ASN A 9 3.49 -13.65 2.93
N ARG A 10 3.77 -12.65 2.07
CA ARG A 10 2.94 -11.45 2.00
C ARG A 10 1.50 -11.80 1.64
N GLN A 11 0.59 -11.45 2.51
CA GLN A 11 -0.85 -11.59 2.27
C GLN A 11 -1.60 -10.32 2.67
N SER A 12 -2.86 -10.18 2.21
CA SER A 12 -3.75 -9.12 2.71
C SER A 12 -4.29 -9.54 4.07
N CYS A 13 -3.68 -9.06 5.14
CA CYS A 13 -4.13 -9.29 6.51
C CYS A 13 -5.51 -8.63 6.72
N ARG A 14 -6.42 -9.34 7.37
CA ARG A 14 -7.77 -8.86 7.68
C ARG A 14 -8.17 -9.11 9.12
N SER A 15 -7.20 -9.34 10.00
CA SER A 15 -7.38 -9.52 11.44
C SER A 15 -6.10 -9.09 12.13
N TYR A 16 -6.09 -7.89 12.73
CA TYR A 16 -4.91 -7.31 13.36
C TYR A 16 -4.98 -7.42 14.88
N ASP A 17 -3.80 -7.56 15.51
CA ASP A 17 -3.64 -7.42 16.96
C ASP A 17 -3.59 -5.94 17.32
N GLU A 18 -4.71 -5.43 17.82
CA GLU A 18 -4.88 -4.02 18.20
C GLU A 18 -4.01 -3.60 19.39
N GLY A 19 -3.60 -4.56 20.22
CA GLY A 19 -2.77 -4.32 21.40
C GLY A 19 -1.28 -4.24 21.10
N ARG A 20 -0.86 -4.61 19.88
CA ARG A 20 0.54 -4.66 19.48
C ARG A 20 0.93 -3.49 18.60
N PRO A 21 1.69 -2.52 19.11
CA PRO A 21 2.16 -1.38 18.32
C PRO A 21 3.19 -1.83 17.27
N VAL A 22 3.33 -1.05 16.21
CA VAL A 22 4.40 -1.19 15.23
C VAL A 22 5.61 -0.43 15.75
N GLU A 23 6.76 -1.11 15.84
CA GLU A 23 8.01 -0.51 16.26
C GLU A 23 8.49 0.52 15.23
N LYS A 24 9.04 1.63 15.74
CA LYS A 24 9.48 2.74 14.89
C LYS A 24 10.52 2.31 13.87
N GLU A 25 11.48 1.49 14.27
CA GLU A 25 12.58 1.00 13.42
C GLU A 25 12.06 0.18 12.24
N LYS A 26 11.03 -0.63 12.46
CA LYS A 26 10.38 -1.40 11.39
C LYS A 26 9.59 -0.52 10.46
N LEU A 27 8.87 0.46 11.00
CA LEU A 27 8.14 1.42 10.20
C LEU A 27 9.10 2.26 9.34
N ASP A 28 10.21 2.72 9.91
CA ASP A 28 11.25 3.46 9.18
C ASP A 28 11.84 2.61 8.03
N ALA A 29 12.11 1.32 8.26
CA ALA A 29 12.58 0.41 7.20
C ALA A 29 11.56 0.25 6.07
N VAL A 30 10.27 0.11 6.42
CA VAL A 30 9.17 0.00 5.45
C VAL A 30 9.05 1.28 4.60
N LEU A 31 9.18 2.45 5.22
CA LEU A 31 9.11 3.73 4.53
C LEU A 31 10.36 3.97 3.66
N GLU A 32 11.53 3.52 4.10
CA GLU A 32 12.76 3.59 3.31
C GLU A 32 12.69 2.70 2.06
N ALA A 33 12.17 1.48 2.18
CA ALA A 33 11.93 0.62 1.02
C ALA A 33 10.96 1.28 0.03
N ALA A 34 9.89 1.89 0.52
CA ALA A 34 8.96 2.64 -0.33
C ALA A 34 9.63 3.84 -1.03
N ARG A 35 10.55 4.56 -0.34
CA ARG A 35 11.33 5.67 -0.91
C ARG A 35 12.26 5.21 -2.03
N LEU A 36 12.76 3.98 -1.97
CA LEU A 36 13.65 3.39 -2.97
C LEU A 36 12.92 2.81 -4.18
N ALA A 37 11.58 2.84 -4.20
CA ALA A 37 10.79 2.33 -5.32
C ALA A 37 11.07 3.12 -6.60
N PRO A 38 11.27 2.44 -7.75
CA PRO A 38 11.46 3.13 -9.03
C PRO A 38 10.15 3.78 -9.50
N SER A 39 10.29 4.84 -10.32
CA SER A 39 9.16 5.51 -10.93
C SER A 39 9.51 6.04 -12.34
N ALA A 40 8.51 6.28 -13.16
CA ALA A 40 8.67 6.82 -14.49
C ALA A 40 9.45 8.15 -14.46
N CYS A 41 10.56 8.22 -15.22
CA CYS A 41 11.47 9.36 -15.23
C CYS A 41 11.95 9.79 -13.83
N ASN A 42 11.97 8.89 -12.86
CA ASN A 42 12.24 9.17 -11.44
C ASN A 42 11.34 10.27 -10.85
N GLY A 43 10.11 10.37 -11.35
CA GLY A 43 9.18 11.45 -11.03
C GLY A 43 8.53 11.38 -9.66
N GLN A 44 8.44 10.19 -9.08
CA GLN A 44 7.87 9.92 -7.74
C GLN A 44 6.55 10.68 -7.50
N PRO A 45 5.52 10.48 -8.36
CA PRO A 45 4.30 11.27 -8.36
C PRO A 45 3.32 10.86 -7.26
N TYR A 46 3.83 10.65 -6.06
CA TYR A 46 3.07 10.23 -4.87
C TYR A 46 3.67 10.81 -3.59
N LYS A 47 2.81 10.91 -2.56
CA LYS A 47 3.18 11.24 -1.18
C LYS A 47 2.66 10.16 -0.25
N LEU A 48 3.48 9.78 0.73
CA LEU A 48 3.11 8.86 1.80
C LEU A 48 2.81 9.67 3.06
N THR A 49 1.61 9.52 3.62
CA THR A 49 1.22 10.11 4.89
C THR A 49 0.96 8.99 5.88
N VAL A 50 1.76 8.95 6.94
CA VAL A 50 1.66 7.95 7.99
C VAL A 50 0.73 8.45 9.08
N CYS A 51 -0.30 7.68 9.37
CA CYS A 51 -1.30 7.98 10.40
C CYS A 51 -1.23 6.92 11.50
N THR A 52 -1.25 7.36 12.75
CA THR A 52 -1.29 6.54 13.97
C THR A 52 -2.36 7.05 14.92
N GLY A 53 -2.66 6.32 15.98
CA GLY A 53 -3.62 6.74 17.01
C GLY A 53 -5.01 7.05 16.44
N ASP A 54 -5.60 8.17 16.87
CA ASP A 54 -6.97 8.53 16.47
C ASP A 54 -7.08 8.90 14.99
N THR A 55 -6.02 9.45 14.39
CA THR A 55 -5.99 9.73 12.95
C THR A 55 -6.05 8.42 12.14
N ALA A 56 -5.30 7.39 12.56
CA ALA A 56 -5.37 6.07 11.91
C ALA A 56 -6.79 5.49 11.99
N LYS A 57 -7.45 5.57 13.14
CA LYS A 57 -8.84 5.12 13.32
C LYS A 57 -9.82 5.88 12.42
N ALA A 58 -9.65 7.20 12.31
CA ALA A 58 -10.49 8.03 11.46
C ALA A 58 -10.29 7.71 9.96
N VAL A 59 -9.04 7.49 9.52
CA VAL A 59 -8.72 7.04 8.17
C VAL A 59 -9.30 5.64 7.91
N ALA A 60 -9.15 4.70 8.86
CA ALA A 60 -9.76 3.37 8.76
C ALA A 60 -11.29 3.46 8.56
N ALA A 61 -11.97 4.28 9.35
CA ALA A 61 -13.42 4.51 9.22
C ALA A 61 -13.80 5.03 7.82
N ALA A 62 -12.95 5.84 7.20
CA ALA A 62 -13.17 6.34 5.84
C ALA A 62 -12.97 5.26 4.75
N THR A 63 -12.46 4.08 5.08
CA THR A 63 -12.37 2.93 4.17
C THR A 63 -13.54 1.94 4.31
N MET A 64 -14.45 2.13 5.27
CA MET A 64 -15.48 1.15 5.65
C MET A 64 -16.81 1.31 4.89
N GLY A 65 -16.87 2.10 3.83
CA GLY A 65 -18.09 2.31 3.05
C GLY A 65 -18.74 0.99 2.61
N MET A 66 -20.07 0.91 2.65
CA MET A 66 -20.88 -0.26 2.27
C MET A 66 -20.53 -1.55 3.03
N GLY A 67 -20.03 -1.43 4.25
CA GLY A 67 -19.64 -2.59 5.09
C GLY A 67 -18.30 -3.24 4.73
N MET A 68 -17.56 -2.65 3.79
CA MET A 68 -16.22 -3.10 3.42
C MET A 68 -15.19 -2.73 4.49
N ASN A 69 -14.08 -3.45 4.50
CA ASN A 69 -12.86 -3.12 5.26
C ASN A 69 -13.03 -2.91 6.78
N LYS A 70 -14.03 -3.52 7.41
CA LYS A 70 -14.26 -3.38 8.86
C LYS A 70 -13.03 -3.71 9.72
N PHE A 71 -12.18 -4.62 9.26
CA PHE A 71 -10.94 -5.00 9.92
C PHE A 71 -9.90 -3.88 9.97
N ALA A 72 -10.02 -2.87 9.12
CA ALA A 72 -9.05 -1.78 9.05
C ALA A 72 -8.93 -1.00 10.36
N SER A 73 -10.02 -0.92 11.16
CA SER A 73 -10.00 -0.29 12.48
C SER A 73 -9.06 -0.94 13.48
N GLN A 74 -8.69 -2.20 13.24
CA GLN A 74 -7.78 -2.96 14.11
C GLN A 74 -6.31 -2.66 13.84
N ALA A 75 -5.97 -2.11 12.67
CA ALA A 75 -4.57 -1.85 12.32
C ALA A 75 -4.06 -0.59 13.02
N PRO A 76 -2.92 -0.66 13.75
CA PRO A 76 -2.38 0.48 14.49
C PRO A 76 -1.80 1.59 13.61
N VAL A 77 -1.45 1.29 12.37
CA VAL A 77 -0.85 2.24 11.43
C VAL A 77 -1.59 2.19 10.09
N MET A 78 -1.87 3.38 9.55
CA MET A 78 -2.37 3.58 8.19
C MET A 78 -1.36 4.40 7.39
N VAL A 79 -0.94 3.89 6.23
CA VAL A 79 -0.16 4.67 5.27
C VAL A 79 -1.06 5.07 4.12
N VAL A 80 -1.35 6.36 4.05
CA VAL A 80 -2.16 6.95 2.98
C VAL A 80 -1.24 7.30 1.81
N ILE A 81 -1.56 6.85 0.61
CA ILE A 81 -0.83 7.18 -0.61
C ILE A 81 -1.68 8.12 -1.45
N SER A 82 -1.28 9.39 -1.52
CA SER A 82 -1.90 10.40 -2.36
C SER A 82 -1.08 10.68 -3.61
N GLU A 83 -1.74 11.16 -4.65
CA GLU A 83 -1.07 11.62 -5.86
C GLU A 83 -0.23 12.86 -5.59
N MET A 84 0.78 13.05 -6.44
CA MET A 84 1.51 14.30 -6.62
C MET A 84 1.53 14.67 -8.11
N PRO A 85 1.73 15.93 -8.45
CA PRO A 85 1.86 16.35 -9.85
C PRO A 85 2.96 15.58 -10.58
N TYR A 86 2.76 15.33 -11.87
CA TYR A 86 3.81 14.82 -12.74
C TYR A 86 4.94 15.84 -12.92
N ILE A 87 6.16 15.38 -13.02
CA ILE A 87 7.24 16.15 -13.63
C ILE A 87 6.98 16.29 -15.14
N LYS A 88 7.51 17.37 -15.76
CA LYS A 88 7.21 17.72 -17.16
C LYS A 88 7.48 16.58 -18.16
N SER A 89 8.58 15.86 -18.01
CA SER A 89 8.95 14.73 -18.89
C SER A 89 7.95 13.57 -18.78
N ALA A 90 7.54 13.20 -17.57
CA ALA A 90 6.56 12.14 -17.34
C ALA A 90 5.15 12.56 -17.82
N ALA A 91 4.77 13.83 -17.63
CA ALA A 91 3.51 14.37 -18.13
C ALA A 91 3.41 14.31 -19.65
N LEU A 92 4.49 14.70 -20.35
CA LEU A 92 4.54 14.62 -21.81
C LEU A 92 4.45 13.16 -22.29
N GLY A 93 5.21 12.26 -21.69
CA GLY A 93 5.18 10.83 -22.02
C GLY A 93 3.81 10.21 -21.79
N ALA A 94 3.16 10.50 -20.66
CA ALA A 94 1.82 10.02 -20.34
C ALA A 94 0.80 10.46 -21.40
N LYS A 95 0.82 11.75 -21.79
CA LYS A 95 -0.07 12.30 -22.81
C LYS A 95 0.16 11.69 -24.20
N LEU A 96 1.42 11.58 -24.64
CA LEU A 96 1.76 11.07 -25.97
C LEU A 96 1.48 9.57 -26.13
N LYS A 97 1.59 8.79 -25.06
CA LYS A 97 1.42 7.34 -25.07
C LYS A 97 0.07 6.87 -24.53
N GLY A 98 -0.75 7.78 -23.99
CA GLY A 98 -2.01 7.43 -23.35
C GLY A 98 -1.82 6.52 -22.12
N ASN A 99 -0.70 6.68 -21.39
CA ASN A 99 -0.33 5.78 -20.29
C ASN A 99 -0.40 6.51 -18.94
N ASP A 100 -1.08 5.91 -17.97
CA ASP A 100 -1.16 6.42 -16.59
C ASP A 100 0.04 5.93 -15.76
N TYR A 101 1.20 6.54 -15.98
CA TYR A 101 2.42 6.22 -15.23
C TYR A 101 2.26 6.41 -13.73
N ARG A 102 1.43 7.35 -13.27
CA ARG A 102 1.19 7.61 -11.84
C ARG A 102 0.54 6.41 -11.16
N SER A 103 -0.48 5.83 -11.76
CA SER A 103 -1.09 4.60 -11.22
C SER A 103 -0.12 3.43 -11.20
N ILE A 104 0.76 3.32 -12.21
CA ILE A 104 1.80 2.30 -12.25
C ILE A 104 2.80 2.53 -11.11
N ASP A 105 3.32 3.76 -10.96
CA ASP A 105 4.30 4.13 -9.94
C ASP A 105 3.73 3.92 -8.52
N ILE A 106 2.46 4.28 -8.30
CA ILE A 106 1.76 4.05 -7.02
C ILE A 106 1.63 2.54 -6.73
N GLY A 107 1.37 1.72 -7.74
CA GLY A 107 1.37 0.26 -7.59
C GLY A 107 2.74 -0.29 -7.21
N ILE A 108 3.82 0.25 -7.80
CA ILE A 108 5.19 -0.15 -7.49
C ILE A 108 5.55 0.24 -6.05
N VAL A 109 5.32 1.47 -5.62
CA VAL A 109 5.63 1.89 -4.24
C VAL A 109 4.83 1.09 -3.21
N ALA A 110 3.57 0.78 -3.48
CA ALA A 110 2.75 -0.07 -2.61
C ALA A 110 3.30 -1.50 -2.52
N ALA A 111 3.85 -2.05 -3.62
CA ALA A 111 4.49 -3.36 -3.62
C ALA A 111 5.78 -3.36 -2.79
N TYR A 112 6.66 -2.36 -2.94
CA TYR A 112 7.88 -2.21 -2.14
C TYR A 112 7.56 -2.10 -0.65
N LEU A 113 6.63 -1.20 -0.30
CA LEU A 113 6.19 -1.00 1.08
C LEU A 113 5.68 -2.31 1.72
N THR A 114 4.79 -3.02 1.04
CA THR A 114 4.18 -4.24 1.60
C THR A 114 5.14 -5.44 1.59
N ALA A 115 6.11 -5.48 0.67
CA ALA A 115 7.16 -6.49 0.67
C ALA A 115 8.08 -6.30 1.86
N GLU A 116 8.55 -5.06 2.12
CA GLU A 116 9.39 -4.78 3.27
C GLU A 116 8.64 -4.97 4.59
N ALA A 117 7.36 -4.59 4.67
CA ALA A 117 6.55 -4.89 5.85
C ALA A 117 6.60 -6.39 6.18
N THR A 118 6.46 -7.26 5.19
CA THR A 118 6.58 -8.72 5.37
C THR A 118 8.00 -9.14 5.79
N ALA A 119 9.04 -8.52 5.23
CA ALA A 119 10.43 -8.79 5.61
C ALA A 119 10.71 -8.43 7.07
N GLN A 120 10.06 -7.37 7.59
CA GLN A 120 10.12 -6.94 8.99
C GLN A 120 9.20 -7.73 9.93
N GLY A 121 8.47 -8.73 9.41
CA GLY A 121 7.51 -9.53 10.16
C GLY A 121 6.22 -8.77 10.50
N LEU A 122 5.92 -7.72 9.74
CA LEU A 122 4.65 -7.01 9.79
C LEU A 122 3.68 -7.56 8.75
N ASP A 123 2.40 -7.42 9.05
CA ASP A 123 1.31 -7.73 8.15
C ASP A 123 0.73 -6.47 7.53
N SER A 124 0.21 -6.58 6.30
CA SER A 124 -0.32 -5.44 5.56
C SER A 124 -1.58 -5.78 4.78
N CYS A 125 -2.38 -4.75 4.47
CA CYS A 125 -3.47 -4.85 3.51
C CYS A 125 -3.59 -3.56 2.70
N ILE A 126 -3.57 -3.69 1.36
CA ILE A 126 -3.76 -2.56 0.44
C ILE A 126 -5.25 -2.37 0.21
N LEU A 127 -5.76 -1.17 0.46
CA LEU A 127 -7.16 -0.79 0.32
C LEU A 127 -7.31 0.26 -0.80
N GLY A 128 -8.13 -0.06 -1.81
CA GLY A 128 -8.53 0.88 -2.85
C GLY A 128 -9.98 1.37 -2.69
N TRP A 129 -10.78 0.74 -1.81
CA TRP A 129 -12.11 1.21 -1.45
C TRP A 129 -12.00 2.20 -0.30
N LEU A 130 -12.22 3.48 -0.57
CA LEU A 130 -12.02 4.57 0.37
C LEU A 130 -12.86 5.81 0.00
N ASP A 131 -13.13 6.65 0.98
CA ASP A 131 -13.69 7.98 0.81
C ASP A 131 -12.55 9.00 0.68
N ASP A 132 -12.20 9.34 -0.56
CA ASP A 132 -11.12 10.26 -0.90
C ASP A 132 -11.28 11.61 -0.18
N SER A 133 -12.47 12.21 -0.28
CA SER A 133 -12.73 13.54 0.25
C SER A 133 -12.54 13.61 1.77
N LYS A 134 -13.02 12.59 2.46
CA LYS A 134 -12.89 12.48 3.91
C LYS A 134 -11.44 12.27 4.35
N ILE A 135 -10.69 11.38 3.67
CA ILE A 135 -9.27 11.16 4.02
C ILE A 135 -8.43 12.38 3.72
N ARG A 136 -8.69 13.09 2.61
CA ARG A 136 -8.00 14.34 2.30
C ARG A 136 -8.20 15.37 3.39
N SER A 137 -9.44 15.54 3.87
CA SER A 137 -9.74 16.45 4.98
C SER A 137 -9.05 16.03 6.29
N LEU A 138 -8.99 14.73 6.60
CA LEU A 138 -8.34 14.22 7.82
C LEU A 138 -6.81 14.37 7.83
N CYS A 139 -6.20 14.39 6.66
CA CYS A 139 -4.74 14.37 6.49
C CYS A 139 -4.18 15.65 5.84
N ASP A 140 -4.98 16.70 5.67
CA ASP A 140 -4.62 17.97 5.02
C ASP A 140 -3.96 17.77 3.65
N LEU A 141 -4.61 16.95 2.79
CA LEU A 141 -4.09 16.59 1.47
C LEU A 141 -4.78 17.39 0.37
N GLU A 142 -3.98 17.99 -0.52
CA GLU A 142 -4.48 18.73 -1.68
C GLU A 142 -4.86 17.81 -2.86
N HIS A 143 -4.17 16.66 -2.97
CA HIS A 143 -4.30 15.76 -4.11
C HIS A 143 -5.06 14.47 -3.76
N PRO A 144 -5.67 13.80 -4.76
CA PRO A 144 -6.45 12.59 -4.56
C PRO A 144 -5.68 11.47 -3.85
N VAL A 145 -6.36 10.78 -2.96
CA VAL A 145 -5.87 9.56 -2.31
C VAL A 145 -6.18 8.37 -3.22
N ARG A 146 -5.19 7.55 -3.49
CA ARG A 146 -5.32 6.38 -4.36
C ARG A 146 -5.39 5.07 -3.60
N LEU A 147 -4.63 4.95 -2.53
CA LEU A 147 -4.57 3.76 -1.70
C LEU A 147 -4.42 4.13 -0.22
N VAL A 148 -4.93 3.26 0.64
CA VAL A 148 -4.59 3.22 2.05
C VAL A 148 -4.00 1.84 2.35
N ILE A 149 -2.87 1.79 3.04
CA ILE A 149 -2.24 0.53 3.44
C ILE A 149 -2.32 0.41 4.95
N CYS A 150 -3.01 -0.62 5.43
CA CYS A 150 -2.99 -1.02 6.83
C CYS A 150 -1.66 -1.71 7.14
N LEU A 151 -1.05 -1.37 8.27
CA LEU A 151 0.14 -2.04 8.81
C LEU A 151 -0.08 -2.41 10.28
N GLY A 152 0.42 -3.56 10.67
CA GLY A 152 0.36 -4.07 12.03
C GLY A 152 0.79 -5.52 12.09
N TYR A 153 0.41 -6.21 13.12
CA TYR A 153 0.64 -7.65 13.29
C TYR A 153 -0.68 -8.38 13.14
N ALA A 154 -0.69 -9.50 12.41
CA ALA A 154 -1.85 -10.39 12.38
C ALA A 154 -2.13 -10.98 13.76
N LYS A 155 -3.40 -11.23 14.08
CA LYS A 155 -3.76 -12.07 15.24
C LYS A 155 -3.26 -13.49 15.01
N GLU A 156 -2.96 -14.21 16.09
CA GLU A 156 -2.50 -15.61 16.04
C GLU A 156 -3.42 -16.54 15.24
N ASN A 157 -4.71 -16.23 15.19
CA ASN A 157 -5.73 -17.00 14.48
C ASN A 157 -5.96 -16.54 13.02
N ASP A 158 -5.12 -15.69 12.45
CA ASP A 158 -5.15 -15.33 11.00
C ASP A 158 -4.06 -16.07 10.22
N PRO A 159 -4.30 -17.33 9.81
CA PRO A 159 -3.27 -18.15 9.19
C PRO A 159 -2.89 -17.66 7.81
N LEU A 160 -1.71 -18.03 7.35
CA LEU A 160 -1.30 -17.82 5.96
C LEU A 160 -2.21 -18.60 5.01
N ARG A 161 -2.89 -17.88 4.13
CA ARG A 161 -3.84 -18.46 3.16
C ARG A 161 -3.11 -18.98 1.93
N THR A 162 -3.55 -20.12 1.42
CA THR A 162 -3.06 -20.64 0.13
C THR A 162 -3.26 -19.60 -0.98
N LYS A 163 -2.20 -19.27 -1.69
CA LYS A 163 -2.26 -18.32 -2.80
C LYS A 163 -2.92 -18.93 -4.02
N LYS A 164 -4.02 -18.35 -4.45
CA LYS A 164 -4.66 -18.68 -5.71
C LYS A 164 -4.11 -17.75 -6.78
N ARG A 165 -3.48 -18.31 -7.81
CA ARG A 165 -2.92 -17.58 -8.95
C ARG A 165 -3.32 -18.30 -10.24
N LYS A 166 -3.31 -17.56 -11.33
CA LYS A 166 -3.42 -18.16 -12.67
C LYS A 166 -2.17 -19.01 -12.94
N ASP A 167 -2.34 -20.02 -13.78
CA ASP A 167 -1.21 -20.86 -14.22
C ASP A 167 -0.19 -20.05 -15.01
N MET A 168 1.07 -20.47 -14.96
CA MET A 168 2.17 -19.80 -15.67
C MET A 168 1.91 -19.69 -17.17
N SER A 169 1.32 -20.72 -17.80
CA SER A 169 0.94 -20.72 -19.21
C SER A 169 -0.11 -19.65 -19.57
N THR A 170 -0.92 -19.21 -18.59
CA THR A 170 -1.88 -18.10 -18.76
C THR A 170 -1.22 -16.73 -18.60
N LEU A 171 -0.19 -16.64 -17.76
CA LEU A 171 0.44 -15.36 -17.41
C LEU A 171 1.68 -15.04 -18.25
N VAL A 172 2.35 -16.06 -18.80
CA VAL A 172 3.63 -15.93 -19.47
C VAL A 172 3.57 -16.55 -20.85
N ALA A 173 3.98 -15.81 -21.86
CA ALA A 173 4.19 -16.32 -23.21
C ALA A 173 5.66 -16.09 -23.60
N PHE A 174 6.30 -17.11 -24.13
CA PHE A 174 7.62 -17.01 -24.75
C PHE A 174 7.43 -16.75 -26.26
N LYS A 175 8.21 -15.85 -26.81
CA LYS A 175 8.32 -15.53 -28.24
C LYS A 175 9.76 -15.68 -28.64
N ASP A 176 10.03 -16.52 -29.59
CA ASP A 176 11.36 -16.74 -30.20
C ASP A 176 11.58 -15.77 -31.37
#